data_9246618ca6ce761b383df7ec4a5745ec
#
_entry.id   9246618ca6ce761b383df7ec4a5745ec
#
_cell.length_a   1.000
_cell.length_b   1.000
_cell.length_c   1.000
_cell.angle_alpha   90.00
_cell.angle_beta   90.00
_cell.angle_gamma   90.00
#
_symmetry.space_group_name_H-M   'P 1'
#
loop_
_entity.id
_entity.type
_entity.pdbx_description
1 polymer ?
#
loop_
_entity_poly.entity_id
_entity_poly.type
_entity_poly.pdbx_seq_one_letter_code
_entity_poly.pdbx_strand_id
1 'polypeptide(L)'
;VLKGSTQEKFSMGELKPAGVTVVPYEAQDQVYLDIKSGRLDGTVADKVEVNGGFLSKPEGKGYGFVGADLYDVKYFGYGVGVAMRKGQDKLKADVNGAIKAIRSDDRYAKISKKYFSFDPYGN
;
A
#
# COMPACT_ATOMS: atom_id res chain seq x y z
N VAL A 1 2.20 -11.01 -6.27
CA VAL A 1 1.53 -9.69 -6.38
C VAL A 1 0.05 -9.86 -6.70
N LEU A 2 -0.79 -8.88 -6.30
CA LEU A 2 -2.21 -8.85 -6.66
C LEU A 2 -2.37 -8.49 -8.15
N LYS A 3 -3.08 -9.34 -8.88
CA LYS A 3 -3.34 -9.17 -10.31
C LYS A 3 -4.15 -7.89 -10.60
N GLY A 4 -3.82 -7.19 -11.68
CA GLY A 4 -4.46 -5.94 -12.09
C GLY A 4 -4.05 -4.71 -11.30
N SER A 5 -3.20 -4.86 -10.26
CA SER A 5 -2.75 -3.76 -9.40
C SER A 5 -1.61 -2.93 -10.05
N THR A 6 -1.36 -1.77 -9.46
CA THR A 6 -0.17 -0.94 -9.81
C THR A 6 1.12 -1.64 -9.39
N GLN A 7 1.09 -2.42 -8.32
CA GLN A 7 2.20 -3.24 -7.83
C GLN A 7 2.57 -4.35 -8.83
N GLU A 8 1.57 -4.98 -9.47
CA GLU A 8 1.85 -5.93 -10.56
C GLU A 8 2.54 -5.23 -11.73
N LYS A 9 2.01 -4.08 -12.16
CA LYS A 9 2.61 -3.32 -13.28
C LYS A 9 4.06 -2.94 -12.99
N PHE A 10 4.35 -2.45 -11.78
CA PHE A 10 5.70 -2.16 -11.33
C PHE A 10 6.58 -3.42 -11.34
N SER A 11 6.10 -4.51 -10.75
CA SER A 11 6.88 -5.76 -10.66
C SER A 11 7.18 -6.36 -12.04
N MET A 12 6.22 -6.29 -12.96
CA MET A 12 6.44 -6.73 -14.35
C MET A 12 7.38 -5.82 -15.12
N GLY A 13 7.35 -4.50 -14.87
CA GLY A 13 8.17 -3.52 -15.59
C GLY A 13 9.59 -3.38 -15.08
N GLU A 14 9.80 -3.51 -13.76
CA GLU A 14 11.08 -3.22 -13.13
C GLU A 14 11.74 -4.46 -12.51
N LEU A 15 10.98 -5.31 -11.79
CA LEU A 15 11.57 -6.45 -11.09
C LEU A 15 11.78 -7.67 -12.00
N LYS A 16 10.82 -7.95 -12.89
CA LYS A 16 10.95 -9.09 -13.82
C LYS A 16 12.17 -8.95 -14.75
N PRO A 17 12.46 -7.78 -15.37
CA PRO A 17 13.69 -7.61 -16.14
C PRO A 17 14.97 -7.75 -15.31
N ALA A 18 14.90 -7.49 -14.00
CA ALA A 18 15.99 -7.69 -13.06
C ALA A 18 16.15 -9.15 -12.58
N GLY A 19 15.39 -10.10 -13.16
CA GLY A 19 15.51 -11.53 -12.88
C GLY A 19 14.57 -12.07 -11.82
N VAL A 20 13.62 -11.26 -11.31
CA VAL A 20 12.63 -11.71 -10.33
C VAL A 20 11.48 -12.45 -11.04
N THR A 21 11.12 -13.63 -10.54
CA THR A 21 9.91 -14.33 -10.98
C THR A 21 8.68 -13.67 -10.37
N VAL A 22 7.84 -13.05 -11.19
CA VAL A 22 6.63 -12.37 -10.74
C VAL A 22 5.42 -13.27 -10.95
N VAL A 23 4.71 -13.58 -9.87
CA VAL A 23 3.52 -14.45 -9.86
C VAL A 23 2.28 -13.62 -9.47
N PRO A 24 1.35 -13.37 -10.41
CA PRO A 24 0.08 -12.69 -10.11
C PRO A 24 -0.95 -13.63 -9.46
N TYR A 25 -1.69 -13.11 -8.49
CA TYR A 25 -2.77 -13.80 -7.76
C TYR A 25 -4.07 -13.02 -7.85
N GLU A 26 -5.20 -13.71 -7.84
CA GLU A 26 -6.52 -13.07 -7.88
C GLU A 26 -6.91 -12.42 -6.54
N ALA A 27 -6.31 -12.86 -5.42
CA ALA A 27 -6.55 -12.31 -4.09
C ALA A 27 -5.26 -12.21 -3.27
N GLN A 28 -5.15 -11.15 -2.46
CA GLN A 28 -3.97 -10.91 -1.64
C GLN A 28 -3.77 -11.98 -0.55
N ASP A 29 -4.84 -12.55 -0.01
CA ASP A 29 -4.74 -13.65 0.97
C ASP A 29 -4.05 -14.89 0.40
N GLN A 30 -4.20 -15.18 -0.90
CA GLN A 30 -3.49 -16.28 -1.57
C GLN A 30 -1.98 -16.04 -1.61
N VAL A 31 -1.58 -14.77 -1.81
CA VAL A 31 -0.15 -14.37 -1.74
C VAL A 31 0.41 -14.68 -0.34
N TYR A 32 -0.31 -14.30 0.72
CA TYR A 32 0.13 -14.55 2.10
C TYR A 32 0.24 -16.04 2.42
N LEU A 33 -0.69 -16.86 1.94
CA LEU A 33 -0.62 -18.33 2.09
C LEU A 33 0.63 -18.90 1.42
N ASP A 34 0.99 -18.40 0.25
CA ASP A 34 2.14 -18.87 -0.51
C ASP A 34 3.47 -18.38 0.08
N ILE A 35 3.53 -17.19 0.65
CA ILE A 35 4.66 -16.73 1.45
C ILE A 35 4.86 -17.64 2.67
N LYS A 36 3.79 -17.92 3.43
CA LYS A 36 3.86 -18.79 4.61
C LYS A 36 4.32 -20.22 4.30
N SER A 37 3.95 -20.74 3.13
CA SER A 37 4.33 -22.09 2.70
C SER A 37 5.72 -22.16 2.04
N GLY A 38 6.42 -21.01 1.91
CA GLY A 38 7.72 -20.94 1.26
C GLY A 38 7.68 -21.08 -0.27
N ARG A 39 6.50 -20.93 -0.90
CA ARG A 39 6.37 -20.90 -2.37
C ARG A 39 6.70 -19.54 -2.97
N LEU A 40 6.65 -18.50 -2.15
CA LEU A 40 7.05 -17.14 -2.50
C LEU A 40 8.04 -16.61 -1.47
N ASP A 41 9.02 -15.84 -1.94
CA ASP A 41 10.02 -15.18 -1.08
C ASP A 41 9.49 -13.87 -0.50
N GLY A 42 8.51 -13.23 -1.18
CA GLY A 42 7.95 -11.95 -0.73
C GLY A 42 6.83 -11.44 -1.64
N THR A 43 6.37 -10.24 -1.36
CA THR A 43 5.36 -9.54 -2.18
C THR A 43 5.63 -8.04 -2.25
N VAL A 44 5.23 -7.43 -3.36
CA VAL A 44 5.08 -5.98 -3.49
C VAL A 44 3.59 -5.67 -3.36
N ALA A 45 3.22 -4.93 -2.32
CA ALA A 45 1.83 -4.59 -2.02
C ALA A 45 1.74 -3.26 -1.27
N ASP A 46 0.53 -2.76 -1.03
CA ASP A 46 0.31 -1.56 -0.23
C ASP A 46 0.72 -1.80 1.23
N LYS A 47 1.48 -0.86 1.79
CA LYS A 47 2.06 -0.97 3.14
C LYS A 47 0.99 -1.05 4.24
N VAL A 48 -0.08 -0.29 4.11
CA VAL A 48 -1.20 -0.27 5.07
C VAL A 48 -1.95 -1.60 5.01
N GLU A 49 -2.19 -2.11 3.79
CA GLU A 49 -2.85 -3.39 3.55
C GLU A 49 -2.02 -4.55 4.12
N VAL A 50 -0.73 -4.63 3.81
CA VAL A 50 0.17 -5.69 4.32
C VAL A 50 0.26 -5.64 5.85
N ASN A 51 0.38 -4.43 6.43
CA ASN A 51 0.42 -4.29 7.88
C ASN A 51 -0.86 -4.81 8.53
N GLY A 52 -2.04 -4.38 8.10
CA GLY A 52 -3.32 -4.79 8.67
C GLY A 52 -3.76 -6.21 8.26
N GLY A 53 -3.49 -6.58 7.01
CA GLY A 53 -3.88 -7.87 6.43
C GLY A 53 -3.03 -9.06 6.87
N PHE A 54 -1.75 -8.82 7.22
CA PHE A 54 -0.80 -9.91 7.48
C PHE A 54 0.12 -9.63 8.68
N LEU A 55 0.95 -8.57 8.66
CA LEU A 55 2.03 -8.41 9.65
C LEU A 55 1.55 -8.21 11.08
N SER A 56 0.39 -7.58 11.29
CA SER A 56 -0.19 -7.39 12.62
C SER A 56 -0.92 -8.62 13.17
N LYS A 57 -1.02 -9.69 12.38
CA LYS A 57 -1.67 -10.94 12.77
C LYS A 57 -0.64 -11.96 13.26
N PRO A 58 -1.06 -13.00 14.03
CA PRO A 58 -0.18 -14.07 14.47
C PRO A 58 0.59 -14.74 13.31
N GLU A 59 -0.03 -14.83 12.15
CA GLU A 59 0.52 -15.40 10.93
C GLU A 59 1.70 -14.60 10.35
N GLY A 60 1.74 -13.30 10.62
CA GLY A 60 2.81 -12.41 10.18
C GLY A 60 4.07 -12.44 11.05
N LYS A 61 4.05 -13.21 12.16
CA LYS A 61 5.21 -13.31 13.05
C LYS A 61 6.43 -13.87 12.31
N GLY A 62 7.52 -13.13 12.34
CA GLY A 62 8.77 -13.49 11.65
C GLY A 62 8.90 -12.88 10.24
N TYR A 63 7.90 -12.14 9.79
CA TYR A 63 7.92 -11.39 8.54
C TYR A 63 8.00 -9.88 8.81
N GLY A 64 8.45 -9.12 7.83
CA GLY A 64 8.57 -7.67 7.94
C GLY A 64 8.76 -6.99 6.59
N PHE A 65 8.70 -5.67 6.59
CA PHE A 65 9.07 -4.87 5.44
C PHE A 65 10.58 -4.90 5.23
N VAL A 66 11.02 -4.95 3.97
CA VAL A 66 12.43 -4.91 3.58
C VAL A 66 12.67 -3.80 2.56
N GLY A 67 13.81 -3.13 2.69
CA GLY A 67 14.19 -2.02 1.82
C GLY A 67 13.44 -0.73 2.13
N ALA A 68 13.62 0.26 1.25
CA ALA A 68 12.90 1.53 1.30
C ALA A 68 11.50 1.40 0.69
N ASP A 69 10.61 2.32 1.07
CA ASP A 69 9.29 2.43 0.43
C ASP A 69 9.46 2.76 -1.06
N LEU A 70 8.65 2.12 -1.90
CA LEU A 70 8.73 2.30 -3.36
C LEU A 70 7.92 3.52 -3.78
N TYR A 71 8.59 4.49 -4.37
CA TYR A 71 8.00 5.69 -4.95
C TYR A 71 8.34 5.77 -6.44
N ASP A 72 7.37 5.48 -7.27
CA ASP A 72 7.51 5.65 -8.72
C ASP A 72 6.20 6.19 -9.30
N VAL A 73 6.22 7.47 -9.68
CA VAL A 73 5.05 8.18 -10.23
C VAL A 73 4.50 7.52 -11.47
N LYS A 74 5.36 6.88 -12.28
CA LYS A 74 4.97 6.14 -13.49
C LYS A 74 4.00 4.99 -13.18
N TYR A 75 4.19 4.31 -12.04
CA TYR A 75 3.38 3.15 -11.65
C TYR A 75 2.35 3.48 -10.58
N PHE A 76 2.74 4.23 -9.55
CA PHE A 76 1.93 4.47 -8.34
C PHE A 76 1.24 5.84 -8.32
N GLY A 77 1.55 6.71 -9.30
CA GLY A 77 1.04 8.09 -9.30
C GLY A 77 1.58 8.89 -8.10
N TYR A 78 0.79 9.87 -7.65
CA TYR A 78 1.16 10.76 -6.54
C TYR A 78 0.63 10.29 -5.18
N GLY A 79 0.17 9.04 -5.09
CA GLY A 79 -0.37 8.45 -3.87
C GLY A 79 -1.86 8.10 -3.94
N VAL A 80 -2.41 7.74 -2.78
CA VAL A 80 -3.82 7.36 -2.65
C VAL A 80 -4.71 8.60 -2.64
N GLY A 81 -5.79 8.57 -3.41
CA GLY A 81 -6.73 9.67 -3.53
C GLY A 81 -8.17 9.28 -3.25
N VAL A 82 -9.01 10.27 -2.93
CA VAL A 82 -10.47 10.09 -2.82
C VAL A 82 -11.10 10.29 -4.21
N ALA A 83 -11.68 9.21 -4.75
CA ALA A 83 -12.38 9.28 -6.03
C ALA A 83 -13.76 9.92 -5.89
N MET A 84 -14.13 10.78 -6.83
CA MET A 84 -15.45 11.41 -6.88
C MET A 84 -15.86 11.69 -8.33
N ARG A 85 -17.14 11.96 -8.56
CA ARG A 85 -17.63 12.30 -9.90
C ARG A 85 -16.99 13.60 -10.39
N LYS A 86 -16.75 13.70 -11.69
CA LYS A 86 -16.33 14.95 -12.33
C LYS A 86 -17.39 16.04 -12.10
N GLY A 87 -16.94 17.30 -11.93
CA GLY A 87 -17.82 18.43 -11.67
C GLY A 87 -18.23 18.61 -10.20
N GLN A 88 -17.74 17.78 -9.27
CA GLN A 88 -17.97 17.91 -7.82
C GLN A 88 -16.91 18.82 -7.17
N ASP A 89 -16.69 20.01 -7.72
CA ASP A 89 -15.59 20.89 -7.30
C ASP A 89 -15.72 21.36 -5.85
N LYS A 90 -16.98 21.63 -5.41
CA LYS A 90 -17.24 21.98 -4.00
C LYS A 90 -16.88 20.83 -3.07
N LEU A 91 -17.32 19.61 -3.36
CA LEU A 91 -17.00 18.43 -2.55
C LEU A 91 -15.49 18.16 -2.50
N LYS A 92 -14.81 18.32 -3.64
CA LYS A 92 -13.34 18.20 -3.72
C LYS A 92 -12.65 19.23 -2.82
N ALA A 93 -13.11 20.48 -2.85
CA ALA A 93 -12.55 21.52 -2.00
C ALA A 93 -12.80 21.25 -0.51
N ASP A 94 -14.01 20.82 -0.14
CA ASP A 94 -14.39 20.49 1.23
C ASP A 94 -13.55 19.31 1.78
N VAL A 95 -13.38 18.23 1.01
CA VAL A 95 -12.57 17.06 1.39
C VAL A 95 -11.09 17.43 1.54
N ASN A 96 -10.54 18.17 0.57
CA ASN A 96 -9.13 18.60 0.65
C ASN A 96 -8.91 19.54 1.84
N GLY A 97 -9.85 20.44 2.12
CA GLY A 97 -9.83 21.32 3.28
C GLY A 97 -9.86 20.56 4.60
N ALA A 98 -10.71 19.52 4.69
CA ALA A 98 -10.80 18.67 5.87
C ALA A 98 -9.49 17.88 6.10
N ILE A 99 -8.92 17.30 5.07
CA ILE A 99 -7.62 16.58 5.15
C ILE A 99 -6.52 17.52 5.62
N LYS A 100 -6.45 18.72 5.04
CA LYS A 100 -5.48 19.74 5.47
C LYS A 100 -5.65 20.11 6.94
N ALA A 101 -6.90 20.35 7.39
CA ALA A 101 -7.19 20.72 8.78
C ALA A 101 -6.78 19.65 9.77
N ILE A 102 -7.17 18.38 9.57
CA ILE A 102 -6.81 17.29 10.51
C ILE A 102 -5.30 16.99 10.54
N ARG A 103 -4.57 17.34 9.49
CA ARG A 103 -3.10 17.24 9.47
C ARG A 103 -2.43 18.38 10.23
N SER A 104 -2.97 19.59 10.13
CA SER A 104 -2.38 20.78 10.76
C SER A 104 -2.58 20.84 12.27
N ASP A 105 -3.59 20.15 12.82
CA ASP A 105 -3.93 20.16 14.25
C ASP A 105 -3.62 18.84 14.97
N ASP A 106 -2.70 18.04 14.43
CA ASP A 106 -2.24 16.75 14.96
C ASP A 106 -3.32 15.66 15.10
N ARG A 107 -4.57 15.87 14.72
CA ARG A 107 -5.62 14.83 14.79
C ARG A 107 -5.26 13.62 13.93
N TYR A 108 -4.73 13.87 12.74
CA TYR A 108 -4.29 12.78 11.86
C TYR A 108 -3.21 11.93 12.52
N ALA A 109 -2.16 12.56 13.08
CA ALA A 109 -1.08 11.84 13.75
C ALA A 109 -1.56 11.06 14.98
N LYS A 110 -2.49 11.64 15.78
CA LYS A 110 -3.07 10.96 16.94
C LYS A 110 -3.92 9.74 16.55
N ILE A 111 -4.67 9.83 15.44
CA ILE A 111 -5.45 8.69 14.92
C ILE A 111 -4.51 7.63 14.37
N SER A 112 -3.55 8.00 13.51
CA SER A 112 -2.63 7.08 12.85
C SER A 112 -1.83 6.24 13.85
N LYS A 113 -1.32 6.85 14.93
CA LYS A 113 -0.56 6.17 15.99
C LYS A 113 -1.33 5.06 16.72
N LYS A 114 -2.67 5.04 16.64
CA LYS A 114 -3.48 3.95 17.21
C LYS A 114 -3.44 2.67 16.38
N TYR A 115 -3.12 2.80 15.09
CA TYR A 115 -3.24 1.70 14.13
C TYR A 115 -1.90 1.34 13.48
N PHE A 116 -0.97 2.28 13.38
CA PHE A 116 0.27 2.12 12.65
C PHE A 116 1.48 2.56 13.48
N SER A 117 2.58 1.82 13.35
CA SER A 117 3.89 2.17 13.89
C SER A 117 4.70 3.08 12.94
N PHE A 118 4.13 3.42 11.78
CA PHE A 118 4.69 4.28 10.73
C PHE A 118 3.69 5.37 10.34
N ASP A 119 4.12 6.41 9.63
CA ASP A 119 3.20 7.40 9.05
C ASP A 119 2.58 6.85 7.75
N PRO A 120 1.26 6.53 7.73
CA PRO A 120 0.60 6.01 6.53
C PRO A 120 0.36 7.08 5.46
N TYR A 121 0.58 8.35 5.76
CA TYR A 121 0.44 9.43 4.77
C TYR A 121 1.61 9.43 3.78
N GLY A 122 2.80 9.02 4.23
CA GLY A 122 4.04 9.11 3.47
C GLY A 122 4.65 10.52 3.46
N ASN A 123 5.66 10.68 2.63
CA ASN A 123 6.41 11.93 2.45
C ASN A 123 5.76 12.82 1.40
#